data_10dc332c622c4c3b676a725790c24b95
#
_entry.id   10dc332c622c4c3b676a725790c24b95
#
_cell.length_a   1.000
_cell.length_b   1.000
_cell.length_c   1.000
_cell.angle_alpha   90.00
_cell.angle_beta   90.00
_cell.angle_gamma   90.00
#
_symmetry.space_group_name_H-M   'P 1'
#
loop_
_entity.id
_entity.type
_entity.pdbx_description
1 polymer ?
#
loop_
_entity_poly.entity_id
_entity_poly.type
_entity_poly.pdbx_seq_one_letter_code
_entity_poly.pdbx_strand_id
1 'polypeptide(L)'
;MWGRRAAALLVVLACVLTPVPVAAAEAPVAHIDFGGLSRTYQVHVPPGTPKGLVLSLHAGGQTGAQQAALTNFDPVADQHGYVVVYPDGIDFSWADGRGASVPDRTGVDDVGFLVTLVQRLSADFGIPPGRVFVTGLSAGGFMANRLACERADVFAAIATVGASLGTNVGCHPSRPVSVLTIHGTLDPIVPIGGGPMMGRGGASTVLAATALVDSWRHLDACDADPLIEPQPGVDAQFVERVSYRCAEGSAVVYMRVDGGGHTWPGAPEILPANQVGPAIRSFSASEAAAVFFDEHGR
;
A
#
# COMPACT_ATOMS: atom_id res chain seq x y z
N MET A 1 -1.20 -67.02 55.10
CA MET A 1 -1.44 -66.98 53.65
C MET A 1 -1.98 -65.57 53.31
N TRP A 2 -1.12 -64.76 52.83
CA TRP A 2 -1.48 -63.37 52.50
C TRP A 2 -1.46 -63.19 50.95
N GLY A 3 -2.65 -63.03 50.36
CA GLY A 3 -2.81 -62.78 48.93
C GLY A 3 -2.56 -61.34 48.60
N ARG A 4 -1.56 -61.07 47.82
CA ARG A 4 -1.29 -59.73 47.18
C ARG A 4 -2.21 -59.57 45.97
N ARG A 5 -3.12 -58.60 46.03
CA ARG A 5 -3.87 -58.15 44.87
C ARG A 5 -2.99 -57.09 44.09
N ALA A 6 -2.65 -57.37 42.89
CA ALA A 6 -2.01 -56.44 41.97
C ALA A 6 -3.11 -55.56 41.36
N ALA A 7 -3.03 -54.25 41.57
CA ALA A 7 -3.86 -53.26 40.85
C ALA A 7 -3.18 -52.91 39.52
N ALA A 8 -3.84 -53.19 38.42
CA ALA A 8 -3.38 -52.75 37.09
C ALA A 8 -3.83 -51.28 36.85
N LEU A 9 -2.85 -50.38 36.67
CA LEU A 9 -3.11 -48.99 36.29
C LEU A 9 -3.30 -48.95 34.75
N LEU A 10 -4.49 -48.63 34.30
CA LEU A 10 -4.80 -48.31 32.90
C LEU A 10 -4.39 -46.84 32.64
N VAL A 11 -3.30 -46.64 31.89
CA VAL A 11 -2.93 -45.31 31.38
C VAL A 11 -3.72 -45.08 30.08
N VAL A 12 -4.72 -44.22 30.15
CA VAL A 12 -5.45 -43.74 28.96
C VAL A 12 -4.63 -42.60 28.31
N LEU A 13 -4.00 -42.90 27.19
CA LEU A 13 -3.28 -41.89 26.37
C LEU A 13 -4.31 -41.07 25.59
N ALA A 14 -4.63 -39.88 26.04
CA ALA A 14 -5.47 -38.92 25.29
C ALA A 14 -4.64 -38.33 24.15
N CYS A 15 -4.89 -38.78 22.93
CA CYS A 15 -4.38 -38.09 21.72
C CYS A 15 -5.05 -36.71 21.58
N VAL A 16 -4.33 -35.64 21.91
CA VAL A 16 -4.72 -34.27 21.57
C VAL A 16 -4.44 -34.07 20.09
N LEU A 17 -5.48 -34.13 19.25
CA LEU A 17 -5.45 -33.73 17.88
C LEU A 17 -5.32 -32.21 17.84
N THR A 18 -4.11 -31.68 17.60
CA THR A 18 -3.90 -30.27 17.28
C THR A 18 -4.44 -30.03 15.86
N PRO A 19 -5.32 -29.04 15.66
CA PRO A 19 -5.77 -28.70 14.32
C PRO A 19 -4.56 -28.24 13.49
N VAL A 20 -4.33 -28.91 12.36
CA VAL A 20 -3.37 -28.45 11.35
C VAL A 20 -3.91 -27.14 10.76
N PRO A 21 -3.16 -26.04 10.75
CA PRO A 21 -3.60 -24.82 10.10
C PRO A 21 -3.85 -25.11 8.62
N VAL A 22 -5.11 -24.95 8.18
CA VAL A 22 -5.45 -24.97 6.76
C VAL A 22 -4.79 -23.75 6.16
N ALA A 23 -3.86 -23.93 5.25
CA ALA A 23 -3.30 -22.83 4.48
C ALA A 23 -4.48 -22.10 3.80
N ALA A 24 -4.55 -20.78 3.98
CA ALA A 24 -5.54 -19.98 3.28
C ALA A 24 -5.37 -20.20 1.77
N ALA A 25 -6.45 -20.57 1.09
CA ALA A 25 -6.41 -20.72 -0.36
C ALA A 25 -6.08 -19.35 -0.97
N GLU A 26 -5.09 -19.31 -1.87
CA GLU A 26 -4.80 -18.08 -2.61
C GLU A 26 -6.05 -17.61 -3.36
N ALA A 27 -6.30 -16.30 -3.34
CA ALA A 27 -7.42 -15.72 -4.07
C ALA A 27 -7.28 -16.03 -5.57
N PRO A 28 -8.37 -16.39 -6.26
CA PRO A 28 -8.30 -16.72 -7.68
C PRO A 28 -7.83 -15.53 -8.50
N VAL A 29 -6.95 -15.79 -9.46
CA VAL A 29 -6.48 -14.76 -10.42
C VAL A 29 -7.58 -14.51 -11.44
N ALA A 30 -8.02 -13.27 -11.53
CA ALA A 30 -8.97 -12.78 -12.53
C ALA A 30 -8.24 -12.06 -13.67
N HIS A 31 -8.93 -11.87 -14.80
CA HIS A 31 -8.38 -11.25 -16.01
C HIS A 31 -9.28 -10.13 -16.52
N ILE A 32 -8.66 -9.11 -17.09
CA ILE A 32 -9.32 -8.05 -17.85
C ILE A 32 -8.48 -7.68 -19.06
N ASP A 33 -9.09 -7.61 -20.24
CA ASP A 33 -8.41 -7.16 -21.45
C ASP A 33 -8.45 -5.62 -21.51
N PHE A 34 -7.28 -4.99 -21.65
CA PHE A 34 -7.14 -3.56 -21.76
C PHE A 34 -5.94 -3.19 -22.65
N GLY A 35 -6.16 -2.28 -23.62
CA GLY A 35 -5.09 -1.82 -24.50
C GLY A 35 -4.42 -2.92 -25.34
N GLY A 36 -5.15 -4.00 -25.66
CA GLY A 36 -4.62 -5.17 -26.38
C GLY A 36 -3.78 -6.12 -25.52
N LEU A 37 -3.75 -5.91 -24.20
CA LEU A 37 -3.05 -6.75 -23.23
C LEU A 37 -4.06 -7.45 -22.33
N SER A 38 -3.82 -8.72 -22.00
CA SER A 38 -4.55 -9.40 -20.93
C SER A 38 -3.87 -9.10 -19.61
N ARG A 39 -4.57 -8.40 -18.72
CA ARG A 39 -4.07 -7.95 -17.40
C ARG A 39 -4.67 -8.81 -16.31
N THR A 40 -3.85 -9.18 -15.36
CA THR A 40 -4.22 -10.04 -14.23
C THR A 40 -4.39 -9.24 -12.95
N TYR A 41 -5.25 -9.73 -12.06
CA TYR A 41 -5.45 -9.17 -10.74
C TYR A 41 -6.09 -10.19 -9.78
N GLN A 42 -5.90 -9.97 -8.49
CA GLN A 42 -6.63 -10.69 -7.43
C GLN A 42 -7.54 -9.72 -6.70
N VAL A 43 -8.63 -10.25 -6.14
CA VAL A 43 -9.60 -9.46 -5.37
C VAL A 43 -9.88 -10.16 -4.04
N HIS A 44 -9.80 -9.40 -2.97
CA HIS A 44 -10.34 -9.77 -1.67
C HIS A 44 -11.63 -9.00 -1.43
N VAL A 45 -12.68 -9.69 -1.01
CA VAL A 45 -13.99 -9.10 -0.73
C VAL A 45 -14.29 -9.25 0.76
N PRO A 46 -14.54 -8.15 1.48
CA PRO A 46 -14.81 -8.20 2.90
C PRO A 46 -16.17 -8.83 3.19
N PRO A 47 -16.40 -9.34 4.41
CA PRO A 47 -17.73 -9.76 4.84
C PRO A 47 -18.72 -8.59 4.85
N GLY A 48 -19.95 -8.84 4.39
CA GLY A 48 -21.02 -7.85 4.36
C GLY A 48 -21.00 -6.91 3.16
N THR A 49 -21.61 -5.74 3.29
CA THR A 49 -21.69 -4.75 2.21
C THR A 49 -20.42 -3.92 2.16
N PRO A 50 -19.70 -3.90 1.04
CA PRO A 50 -18.48 -3.09 0.92
C PRO A 50 -18.74 -1.59 1.08
N LYS A 51 -17.83 -0.90 1.79
CA LYS A 51 -17.87 0.56 2.02
C LYS A 51 -16.96 1.35 1.08
N GLY A 52 -16.06 0.66 0.40
CA GLY A 52 -15.08 1.27 -0.51
C GLY A 52 -14.22 0.22 -1.19
N LEU A 53 -13.36 0.70 -2.10
CA LEU A 53 -12.42 -0.13 -2.86
C LEU A 53 -11.02 0.45 -2.73
N VAL A 54 -10.04 -0.41 -2.45
CA VAL A 54 -8.62 -0.07 -2.37
C VAL A 54 -7.84 -0.81 -3.47
N LEU A 55 -7.14 -0.08 -4.34
CA LEU A 55 -6.06 -0.64 -5.15
C LEU A 55 -4.80 -0.74 -4.31
N SER A 56 -4.23 -1.93 -4.15
CA SER A 56 -2.95 -2.16 -3.49
C SER A 56 -1.90 -2.53 -4.54
N LEU A 57 -1.03 -1.57 -4.88
CA LEU A 57 -0.10 -1.65 -6.00
C LEU A 57 1.28 -2.15 -5.54
N HIS A 58 1.78 -3.19 -6.20
CA HIS A 58 3.03 -3.85 -5.85
C HIS A 58 4.29 -3.01 -6.18
N ALA A 59 5.36 -3.28 -5.46
CA ALA A 59 6.68 -2.71 -5.74
C ALA A 59 7.30 -3.29 -7.03
N GLY A 60 8.31 -2.61 -7.55
CA GLY A 60 9.05 -3.09 -8.71
C GLY A 60 9.66 -4.47 -8.47
N GLY A 61 9.47 -5.39 -9.42
CA GLY A 61 9.92 -6.78 -9.32
C GLY A 61 8.98 -7.71 -8.58
N GLN A 62 7.79 -7.25 -8.21
CA GLN A 62 6.77 -8.03 -7.51
C GLN A 62 5.51 -8.24 -8.37
N THR A 63 4.58 -9.00 -7.82
CA THR A 63 3.24 -9.25 -8.36
C THR A 63 2.16 -8.79 -7.37
N GLY A 64 0.90 -8.74 -7.81
CA GLY A 64 -0.25 -8.47 -6.94
C GLY A 64 -0.36 -9.47 -5.79
N ALA A 65 -0.14 -10.77 -6.06
CA ALA A 65 -0.13 -11.81 -5.03
C ALA A 65 0.96 -11.57 -3.96
N GLN A 66 2.15 -11.16 -4.39
CA GLN A 66 3.24 -10.83 -3.45
C GLN A 66 2.92 -9.56 -2.64
N GLN A 67 2.25 -8.59 -3.24
CA GLN A 67 1.77 -7.40 -2.53
C GLN A 67 0.71 -7.76 -1.47
N ALA A 68 -0.24 -8.63 -1.80
CA ALA A 68 -1.24 -9.14 -0.85
C ALA A 68 -0.56 -9.80 0.36
N ALA A 69 0.37 -10.72 0.09
CA ALA A 69 1.13 -11.41 1.14
C ALA A 69 2.01 -10.47 1.98
N LEU A 70 2.64 -9.47 1.34
CA LEU A 70 3.50 -8.50 2.02
C LEU A 70 2.70 -7.58 2.95
N THR A 71 1.62 -6.99 2.42
CA THR A 71 0.86 -5.98 3.14
C THR A 71 -0.07 -6.59 4.18
N ASN A 72 -0.46 -7.85 4.02
CA ASN A 72 -1.48 -8.51 4.83
C ASN A 72 -2.71 -7.60 5.00
N PHE A 73 -3.16 -6.99 3.89
CA PHE A 73 -4.23 -5.98 3.92
C PHE A 73 -5.61 -6.62 4.08
N ASP A 74 -5.80 -7.88 3.67
CA ASP A 74 -7.10 -8.55 3.69
C ASP A 74 -7.79 -8.55 5.07
N PRO A 75 -7.13 -8.91 6.19
CA PRO A 75 -7.75 -8.83 7.51
C PRO A 75 -8.11 -7.40 7.94
N VAL A 76 -7.34 -6.41 7.51
CA VAL A 76 -7.63 -4.98 7.74
C VAL A 76 -8.85 -4.56 6.91
N ALA A 77 -8.89 -4.97 5.65
CA ALA A 77 -10.01 -4.73 4.75
C ALA A 77 -11.32 -5.31 5.29
N ASP A 78 -11.29 -6.50 5.89
CA ASP A 78 -12.45 -7.12 6.55
C ASP A 78 -13.00 -6.25 7.68
N GLN A 79 -12.13 -5.63 8.48
CA GLN A 79 -12.52 -4.77 9.59
C GLN A 79 -13.11 -3.44 9.12
N HIS A 80 -12.54 -2.85 8.06
CA HIS A 80 -12.95 -1.56 7.54
C HIS A 80 -14.05 -1.63 6.44
N GLY A 81 -14.28 -2.83 5.90
CA GLY A 81 -15.29 -3.07 4.86
C GLY A 81 -14.81 -2.68 3.46
N TYR A 82 -13.53 -2.88 3.13
CA TYR A 82 -12.98 -2.57 1.82
C TYR A 82 -12.85 -3.80 0.92
N VAL A 83 -13.27 -3.66 -0.35
CA VAL A 83 -12.77 -4.55 -1.40
C VAL A 83 -11.32 -4.16 -1.69
N VAL A 84 -10.41 -5.12 -1.65
CA VAL A 84 -8.99 -4.86 -2.00
C VAL A 84 -8.67 -5.55 -3.32
N VAL A 85 -8.03 -4.81 -4.20
CA VAL A 85 -7.63 -5.29 -5.53
C VAL A 85 -6.10 -5.22 -5.63
N TYR A 86 -5.51 -6.33 -6.03
CA TYR A 86 -4.06 -6.50 -6.23
C TYR A 86 -3.78 -6.77 -7.71
N PRO A 87 -3.69 -5.73 -8.54
CA PRO A 87 -3.40 -5.91 -9.97
C PRO A 87 -1.92 -6.19 -10.21
N ASP A 88 -1.63 -6.83 -11.36
CA ASP A 88 -0.27 -7.04 -11.83
C ASP A 88 0.12 -5.97 -12.87
N GLY A 89 1.28 -5.37 -12.65
CA GLY A 89 1.94 -4.49 -13.61
C GLY A 89 2.69 -5.25 -14.69
N ILE A 90 2.82 -4.66 -15.87
CA ILE A 90 3.61 -5.25 -16.96
C ILE A 90 5.11 -5.24 -16.57
N ASP A 91 5.80 -6.31 -16.86
CA ASP A 91 7.21 -6.54 -16.49
C ASP A 91 7.46 -6.30 -14.98
N PHE A 92 6.50 -6.72 -14.14
CA PHE A 92 6.56 -6.54 -12.68
C PHE A 92 6.81 -5.09 -12.26
N SER A 93 6.23 -4.12 -13.00
CA SER A 93 6.40 -2.69 -12.74
C SER A 93 5.21 -1.90 -13.30
N TRP A 94 5.25 -0.59 -13.14
CA TRP A 94 4.20 0.33 -13.55
C TRP A 94 4.75 1.43 -14.46
N ALA A 95 3.92 1.90 -15.38
CA ALA A 95 4.15 3.14 -16.12
C ALA A 95 3.81 4.31 -15.19
N ASP A 96 4.73 4.65 -14.31
CA ASP A 96 4.54 5.69 -13.28
C ASP A 96 4.98 7.10 -13.73
N GLY A 97 5.35 7.25 -14.98
CA GLY A 97 5.70 8.52 -15.61
C GLY A 97 7.17 8.93 -15.49
N ARG A 98 7.98 8.21 -14.68
CA ARG A 98 9.40 8.55 -14.51
C ARG A 98 10.28 8.18 -15.73
N GLY A 99 9.78 7.37 -16.67
CA GLY A 99 10.56 6.83 -17.79
C GLY A 99 11.52 5.70 -17.39
N ALA A 100 11.45 5.25 -16.15
CA ALA A 100 12.39 4.33 -15.52
C ALA A 100 11.94 2.86 -15.49
N SER A 101 10.81 2.53 -16.10
CA SER A 101 10.28 1.17 -16.18
C SER A 101 10.15 0.71 -17.64
N VAL A 102 10.00 -0.59 -17.88
CA VAL A 102 9.67 -1.11 -19.22
C VAL A 102 8.31 -0.58 -19.67
N PRO A 103 7.22 -0.67 -18.85
CA PRO A 103 5.92 -0.12 -19.26
C PRO A 103 5.96 1.37 -19.58
N ASP A 104 6.70 2.21 -18.87
CA ASP A 104 6.90 3.63 -19.23
C ASP A 104 7.48 3.77 -20.64
N ARG A 105 8.58 3.04 -20.93
CA ARG A 105 9.30 3.16 -22.21
C ARG A 105 8.56 2.55 -23.39
N THR A 106 7.66 1.62 -23.14
CA THR A 106 6.87 0.97 -24.19
C THR A 106 5.46 1.57 -24.34
N GLY A 107 5.15 2.61 -23.57
CA GLY A 107 3.89 3.34 -23.67
C GLY A 107 2.69 2.55 -23.18
N VAL A 108 2.85 1.66 -22.18
CA VAL A 108 1.75 0.97 -21.55
C VAL A 108 0.87 1.98 -20.80
N ASP A 109 -0.43 1.95 -21.05
CA ASP A 109 -1.40 2.80 -20.36
C ASP A 109 -1.89 2.15 -19.06
N ASP A 110 -1.07 2.20 -18.00
CA ASP A 110 -1.47 1.70 -16.69
C ASP A 110 -2.51 2.59 -16.00
N VAL A 111 -2.54 3.89 -16.30
CA VAL A 111 -3.58 4.79 -15.76
C VAL A 111 -4.96 4.37 -16.28
N GLY A 112 -5.10 4.21 -17.60
CA GLY A 112 -6.35 3.76 -18.22
C GLY A 112 -6.76 2.37 -17.75
N PHE A 113 -5.81 1.42 -17.63
CA PHE A 113 -6.06 0.08 -17.10
C PHE A 113 -6.63 0.12 -15.69
N LEU A 114 -5.95 0.79 -14.74
CA LEU A 114 -6.34 0.82 -13.34
C LEU A 114 -7.68 1.54 -13.13
N VAL A 115 -7.93 2.59 -13.89
CA VAL A 115 -9.23 3.28 -13.90
C VAL A 115 -10.36 2.37 -14.41
N THR A 116 -10.13 1.68 -15.52
CA THR A 116 -11.11 0.73 -16.07
C THR A 116 -11.40 -0.40 -15.08
N LEU A 117 -10.36 -0.93 -14.45
CA LEU A 117 -10.47 -1.99 -13.44
C LEU A 117 -11.33 -1.54 -12.25
N VAL A 118 -11.03 -0.38 -11.65
CA VAL A 118 -11.82 0.10 -10.49
C VAL A 118 -13.24 0.48 -10.86
N GLN A 119 -13.48 1.04 -12.05
CA GLN A 119 -14.83 1.36 -12.52
C GLN A 119 -15.67 0.09 -12.65
N ARG A 120 -15.12 -0.95 -13.24
CA ARG A 120 -15.78 -2.26 -13.35
C ARG A 120 -16.10 -2.85 -11.98
N LEU A 121 -15.07 -2.97 -11.11
CA LEU A 121 -15.26 -3.58 -9.79
C LEU A 121 -16.15 -2.73 -8.88
N SER A 122 -16.12 -1.40 -9.02
CA SER A 122 -17.03 -0.52 -8.29
C SER A 122 -18.50 -0.78 -8.68
N ALA A 123 -18.76 -1.03 -9.96
CA ALA A 123 -20.10 -1.42 -10.41
C ALA A 123 -20.49 -2.83 -9.93
N ASP A 124 -19.56 -3.80 -10.02
CA ASP A 124 -19.80 -5.19 -9.62
C ASP A 124 -20.09 -5.33 -8.10
N PHE A 125 -19.42 -4.54 -7.26
CA PHE A 125 -19.53 -4.57 -5.79
C PHE A 125 -20.39 -3.44 -5.20
N GLY A 126 -20.96 -2.56 -6.01
CA GLY A 126 -21.79 -1.46 -5.54
C GLY A 126 -21.02 -0.43 -4.70
N ILE A 127 -19.75 -0.15 -5.03
CA ILE A 127 -18.92 0.80 -4.31
C ILE A 127 -19.48 2.23 -4.47
N PRO A 128 -19.72 2.98 -3.38
CA PRO A 128 -20.21 4.34 -3.46
C PRO A 128 -19.23 5.27 -4.19
N PRO A 129 -19.72 6.28 -4.93
CA PRO A 129 -18.87 7.32 -5.49
C PRO A 129 -17.99 7.98 -4.41
N GLY A 130 -16.74 8.29 -4.75
CA GLY A 130 -15.79 8.89 -3.81
C GLY A 130 -15.21 7.94 -2.76
N ARG A 131 -15.43 6.63 -2.88
CA ARG A 131 -14.89 5.60 -1.98
C ARG A 131 -13.90 4.67 -2.68
N VAL A 132 -13.11 5.22 -3.61
CA VAL A 132 -12.03 4.50 -4.32
C VAL A 132 -10.69 5.09 -3.92
N PHE A 133 -9.79 4.24 -3.46
CA PHE A 133 -8.51 4.58 -2.86
C PHE A 133 -7.36 3.81 -3.49
N VAL A 134 -6.14 4.32 -3.34
CA VAL A 134 -4.93 3.63 -3.82
C VAL A 134 -3.89 3.58 -2.72
N THR A 135 -3.25 2.45 -2.57
CA THR A 135 -2.04 2.31 -1.75
C THR A 135 -0.96 1.56 -2.53
N GLY A 136 0.30 1.73 -2.15
CA GLY A 136 1.39 1.01 -2.78
C GLY A 136 2.75 1.26 -2.18
N LEU A 137 3.63 0.28 -2.37
CA LEU A 137 5.04 0.35 -1.98
C LEU A 137 5.90 0.71 -3.19
N SER A 138 6.89 1.60 -3.03
CA SER A 138 7.92 1.84 -4.05
C SER A 138 7.29 2.19 -5.42
N ALA A 139 7.53 1.40 -6.48
CA ALA A 139 6.92 1.60 -7.79
C ALA A 139 5.39 1.72 -7.74
N GLY A 140 4.71 0.93 -6.90
CA GLY A 140 3.26 1.05 -6.66
C GLY A 140 2.88 2.37 -6.01
N GLY A 141 3.70 2.91 -5.11
CA GLY A 141 3.49 4.21 -4.50
C GLY A 141 3.75 5.37 -5.48
N PHE A 142 4.73 5.25 -6.39
CA PHE A 142 4.91 6.20 -7.50
C PHE A 142 3.69 6.20 -8.42
N MET A 143 3.18 5.02 -8.77
CA MET A 143 1.98 4.90 -9.59
C MET A 143 0.74 5.47 -8.88
N ALA A 144 0.61 5.29 -7.56
CA ALA A 144 -0.47 5.88 -6.76
C ALA A 144 -0.44 7.42 -6.81
N ASN A 145 0.75 8.04 -6.69
CA ASN A 145 0.91 9.48 -6.87
C ASN A 145 0.50 9.92 -8.29
N ARG A 146 0.92 9.19 -9.33
CA ARG A 146 0.51 9.48 -10.71
C ARG A 146 -1.00 9.43 -10.89
N LEU A 147 -1.66 8.38 -10.36
CA LEU A 147 -3.12 8.26 -10.39
C LEU A 147 -3.81 9.44 -9.70
N ALA A 148 -3.33 9.87 -8.55
CA ALA A 148 -3.86 11.04 -7.86
C ALA A 148 -3.68 12.33 -8.67
N CYS A 149 -2.52 12.50 -9.33
CA CYS A 149 -2.26 13.66 -10.18
C CYS A 149 -3.14 13.73 -11.44
N GLU A 150 -3.42 12.57 -12.06
CA GLU A 150 -4.10 12.52 -13.36
C GLU A 150 -5.60 12.20 -13.25
N ARG A 151 -6.02 11.49 -12.18
CA ARG A 151 -7.38 10.95 -12.02
C ARG A 151 -7.97 11.21 -10.64
N ALA A 152 -7.80 12.44 -10.15
CA ALA A 152 -8.45 12.93 -8.94
C ALA A 152 -9.99 12.84 -8.99
N ASP A 153 -10.58 12.73 -10.18
CA ASP A 153 -12.00 12.45 -10.39
C ASP A 153 -12.43 11.05 -9.91
N VAL A 154 -11.52 10.08 -9.94
CA VAL A 154 -11.75 8.69 -9.56
C VAL A 154 -11.27 8.40 -8.14
N PHE A 155 -10.04 8.78 -7.82
CA PHE A 155 -9.39 8.43 -6.56
C PHE A 155 -9.56 9.52 -5.51
N ALA A 156 -10.18 9.18 -4.38
CA ALA A 156 -10.46 10.11 -3.30
C ALA A 156 -9.26 10.35 -2.39
N ALA A 157 -8.50 9.29 -2.12
CA ALA A 157 -7.29 9.37 -1.32
C ALA A 157 -6.24 8.34 -1.75
N ILE A 158 -4.98 8.63 -1.42
CA ILE A 158 -3.86 7.72 -1.62
C ILE A 158 -3.05 7.55 -0.34
N ALA A 159 -2.44 6.36 -0.15
CA ALA A 159 -1.49 6.07 0.92
C ALA A 159 -0.25 5.42 0.32
N THR A 160 0.90 6.10 0.37
CA THR A 160 2.14 5.66 -0.28
C THR A 160 3.24 5.34 0.71
N VAL A 161 4.00 4.28 0.45
CA VAL A 161 5.10 3.83 1.31
C VAL A 161 6.39 3.78 0.51
N GLY A 162 7.46 4.41 1.02
CA GLY A 162 8.78 4.41 0.37
C GLY A 162 8.72 4.87 -1.09
N ALA A 163 7.96 5.93 -1.35
CA ALA A 163 7.73 6.44 -2.69
C ALA A 163 7.73 7.97 -2.72
N SER A 164 7.79 8.53 -3.92
CA SER A 164 7.74 9.96 -4.18
C SER A 164 7.07 10.23 -5.54
N LEU A 165 7.38 11.35 -6.16
CA LEU A 165 7.01 11.70 -7.52
C LEU A 165 8.29 11.95 -8.33
N GLY A 166 8.31 11.53 -9.59
CA GLY A 166 9.40 11.87 -10.49
C GLY A 166 9.46 13.38 -10.77
N THR A 167 10.65 13.95 -10.81
CA THR A 167 10.80 15.40 -11.09
C THR A 167 10.32 15.81 -12.49
N ASN A 168 10.15 14.84 -13.38
CA ASN A 168 9.64 15.01 -14.75
C ASN A 168 8.15 14.69 -14.88
N VAL A 169 7.47 14.31 -13.79
CA VAL A 169 6.04 13.97 -13.80
C VAL A 169 5.22 15.21 -13.45
N GLY A 170 4.39 15.64 -14.39
CA GLY A 170 3.43 16.73 -14.14
C GLY A 170 2.33 16.27 -13.19
N CYS A 171 1.94 17.11 -12.24
CA CYS A 171 0.87 16.83 -11.30
C CYS A 171 -0.15 17.96 -11.30
N HIS A 172 -1.34 17.68 -11.84
CA HIS A 172 -2.41 18.68 -12.01
C HIS A 172 -3.76 18.04 -11.68
N PRO A 173 -4.01 17.69 -10.41
CA PRO A 173 -5.25 17.05 -10.01
C PRO A 173 -6.45 17.98 -10.29
N SER A 174 -7.55 17.43 -10.80
CA SER A 174 -8.76 18.18 -11.12
C SER A 174 -9.52 18.69 -9.88
N ARG A 175 -9.16 18.18 -8.70
CA ARG A 175 -9.70 18.52 -7.38
C ARG A 175 -8.74 18.03 -6.28
N PRO A 176 -8.89 18.50 -5.02
CA PRO A 176 -8.07 18.02 -3.91
C PRO A 176 -8.15 16.50 -3.72
N VAL A 177 -7.02 15.88 -3.37
CA VAL A 177 -6.88 14.44 -3.08
C VAL A 177 -6.21 14.29 -1.72
N SER A 178 -6.80 13.51 -0.82
CA SER A 178 -6.15 13.25 0.46
C SER A 178 -4.93 12.34 0.28
N VAL A 179 -3.79 12.73 0.87
CA VAL A 179 -2.51 12.05 0.68
C VAL A 179 -1.89 11.67 2.02
N LEU A 180 -1.65 10.37 2.22
CA LEU A 180 -0.78 9.85 3.26
C LEU A 180 0.51 9.38 2.61
N THR A 181 1.66 9.91 3.05
CA THR A 181 2.97 9.39 2.64
C THR A 181 3.78 8.93 3.85
N ILE A 182 4.35 7.73 3.75
CA ILE A 182 5.13 7.08 4.80
C ILE A 182 6.54 6.86 4.25
N HIS A 183 7.58 7.36 4.95
CA HIS A 183 8.94 7.26 4.46
C HIS A 183 9.96 7.02 5.59
N GLY A 184 10.82 6.02 5.40
CA GLY A 184 11.93 5.73 6.30
C GLY A 184 13.15 6.61 6.01
N THR A 185 13.82 7.11 7.06
CA THR A 185 15.00 7.99 6.88
C THR A 185 16.26 7.25 6.45
N LEU A 186 16.28 5.92 6.59
CA LEU A 186 17.35 5.03 6.14
C LEU A 186 16.96 4.22 4.90
N ASP A 187 16.00 4.71 4.09
CA ASP A 187 15.63 4.09 2.82
C ASP A 187 16.79 4.20 1.82
N PRO A 188 17.43 3.06 1.44
CA PRO A 188 18.57 3.06 0.52
C PRO A 188 18.16 3.04 -0.95
N ILE A 189 16.85 2.89 -1.26
CA ILE A 189 16.32 2.71 -2.62
C ILE A 189 15.68 4.00 -3.12
N VAL A 190 14.74 4.57 -2.34
CA VAL A 190 14.12 5.86 -2.64
C VAL A 190 14.64 6.88 -1.62
N PRO A 191 15.64 7.72 -1.99
CA PRO A 191 16.24 8.64 -1.05
C PRO A 191 15.21 9.62 -0.48
N ILE A 192 15.09 9.68 0.85
CA ILE A 192 14.16 10.61 1.52
C ILE A 192 14.46 12.08 1.15
N GLY A 193 15.72 12.41 0.90
CA GLY A 193 16.17 13.73 0.43
C GLY A 193 15.95 13.96 -1.07
N GLY A 194 15.35 13.00 -1.79
CA GLY A 194 15.17 13.09 -3.25
C GLY A 194 16.47 12.96 -4.03
N GLY A 195 16.43 13.35 -5.31
CA GLY A 195 17.58 13.30 -6.21
C GLY A 195 17.61 12.04 -7.08
N PRO A 196 18.80 11.69 -7.61
CA PRO A 196 18.95 10.52 -8.46
C PRO A 196 18.70 9.21 -7.70
N MET A 197 17.97 8.29 -8.34
CA MET A 197 17.80 6.93 -7.84
C MET A 197 17.90 5.91 -8.97
N MET A 198 18.22 4.68 -8.63
CA MET A 198 18.24 3.54 -9.54
C MET A 198 17.12 2.58 -9.10
N GLY A 199 16.07 2.50 -9.91
CA GLY A 199 15.03 1.49 -9.76
C GLY A 199 15.32 0.24 -10.60
N ARG A 200 14.43 -0.78 -10.50
CA ARG A 200 14.56 -2.02 -11.28
C ARG A 200 14.65 -1.76 -12.78
N GLY A 201 13.92 -0.80 -13.30
CA GLY A 201 13.83 -0.51 -14.73
C GLY A 201 14.81 0.55 -15.24
N GLY A 202 15.58 1.23 -14.38
CA GLY A 202 16.53 2.26 -14.78
C GLY A 202 16.65 3.42 -13.80
N ALA A 203 17.44 4.41 -14.22
CA ALA A 203 17.66 5.63 -13.46
C ALA A 203 16.47 6.60 -13.57
N SER A 204 16.20 7.33 -12.50
CA SER A 204 15.26 8.46 -12.49
C SER A 204 15.69 9.48 -11.44
N THR A 205 15.05 10.65 -11.43
CA THR A 205 15.21 11.66 -10.39
C THR A 205 13.87 11.90 -9.72
N VAL A 206 13.86 11.93 -8.39
CA VAL A 206 12.64 12.02 -7.61
C VAL A 206 12.66 13.22 -6.67
N LEU A 207 11.48 13.69 -6.28
CA LEU A 207 11.35 14.74 -5.28
C LEU A 207 11.79 14.22 -3.90
N ALA A 208 12.33 15.11 -3.06
CA ALA A 208 12.46 14.83 -1.63
C ALA A 208 11.07 14.56 -1.02
N ALA A 209 11.00 13.74 0.02
CA ALA A 209 9.73 13.46 0.68
C ALA A 209 9.04 14.73 1.19
N THR A 210 9.79 15.68 1.73
CA THR A 210 9.27 17.01 2.14
C THR A 210 8.78 17.83 0.95
N ALA A 211 9.48 17.80 -0.19
CA ALA A 211 9.05 18.50 -1.40
C ALA A 211 7.78 17.88 -2.01
N LEU A 212 7.60 16.56 -1.92
CA LEU A 212 6.34 15.90 -2.29
C LEU A 212 5.19 16.38 -1.41
N VAL A 213 5.40 16.41 -0.09
CA VAL A 213 4.41 16.92 0.88
C VAL A 213 4.05 18.37 0.59
N ASP A 214 5.05 19.25 0.36
CA ASP A 214 4.82 20.65 0.04
C ASP A 214 4.07 20.83 -1.30
N SER A 215 4.35 19.98 -2.29
CA SER A 215 3.63 19.99 -3.56
C SER A 215 2.14 19.66 -3.35
N TRP A 216 1.83 18.59 -2.62
CA TRP A 216 0.44 18.24 -2.32
C TRP A 216 -0.27 19.28 -1.46
N ARG A 217 0.42 19.85 -0.45
CA ARG A 217 -0.13 20.96 0.34
C ARG A 217 -0.53 22.16 -0.52
N HIS A 218 0.30 22.49 -1.50
CA HIS A 218 0.00 23.58 -2.43
C HIS A 218 -1.18 23.25 -3.35
N LEU A 219 -1.19 22.04 -3.94
CA LEU A 219 -2.24 21.59 -4.85
C LEU A 219 -3.61 21.51 -4.16
N ASP A 220 -3.64 21.07 -2.91
CA ASP A 220 -4.86 20.88 -2.13
C ASP A 220 -5.23 22.09 -1.26
N ALA A 221 -4.52 23.22 -1.42
CA ALA A 221 -4.73 24.46 -0.67
C ALA A 221 -4.84 24.24 0.85
N CYS A 222 -3.81 23.58 1.43
CA CYS A 222 -3.78 23.24 2.84
C CYS A 222 -3.45 24.42 3.75
N ASP A 223 -3.86 24.31 5.02
CA ASP A 223 -3.49 25.24 6.08
C ASP A 223 -1.96 25.35 6.21
N ALA A 224 -1.48 26.51 6.65
CA ALA A 224 -0.05 26.75 6.83
C ALA A 224 0.53 25.96 8.00
N ASP A 225 -0.21 25.87 9.10
CA ASP A 225 0.25 25.27 10.35
C ASP A 225 -0.14 23.79 10.42
N PRO A 226 0.84 22.87 10.59
CA PRO A 226 0.57 21.46 10.77
C PRO A 226 0.16 21.11 12.20
N LEU A 227 -0.57 20.02 12.35
CA LEU A 227 -0.61 19.26 13.59
C LEU A 227 0.57 18.26 13.57
N ILE A 228 1.45 18.34 14.56
CA ILE A 228 2.60 17.45 14.71
C ILE A 228 2.36 16.51 15.89
N GLU A 229 2.35 15.22 15.63
CA GLU A 229 2.10 14.17 16.61
C GLU A 229 3.27 13.19 16.63
N PRO A 230 4.18 13.30 17.62
CA PRO A 230 5.20 12.28 17.81
C PRO A 230 4.54 10.99 18.29
N GLN A 231 4.90 9.88 17.68
CA GLN A 231 4.43 8.55 18.07
C GLN A 231 5.60 7.71 18.58
N PRO A 232 5.42 6.95 19.69
CA PRO A 232 6.46 6.05 20.15
C PRO A 232 6.77 5.02 19.08
N GLY A 233 8.04 4.91 18.72
CA GLY A 233 8.54 3.85 17.84
C GLY A 233 8.95 2.61 18.65
N VAL A 234 9.23 1.51 17.94
CA VAL A 234 9.81 0.26 18.48
C VAL A 234 11.21 0.12 17.92
N ASP A 235 12.08 -0.62 18.59
CA ASP A 235 13.45 -0.90 18.14
C ASP A 235 14.28 0.37 17.82
N ALA A 236 14.20 1.39 18.69
CA ALA A 236 14.88 2.69 18.53
C ALA A 236 14.41 3.52 17.31
N GLN A 237 13.29 3.16 16.69
CA GLN A 237 12.64 3.97 15.66
C GLN A 237 11.75 5.02 16.32
N PHE A 238 11.69 6.19 15.69
CA PHE A 238 10.78 7.27 16.09
C PHE A 238 9.90 7.61 14.90
N VAL A 239 8.59 7.72 15.14
CA VAL A 239 7.62 8.10 14.11
C VAL A 239 7.09 9.49 14.40
N GLU A 240 7.25 10.39 13.43
CA GLU A 240 6.66 11.72 13.46
C GLU A 240 5.53 11.76 12.44
N ARG A 241 4.31 12.02 12.90
CA ARG A 241 3.14 12.25 12.05
C ARG A 241 2.86 13.74 11.96
N VAL A 242 2.97 14.28 10.75
CA VAL A 242 2.69 15.69 10.43
C VAL A 242 1.45 15.74 9.56
N SER A 243 0.41 16.42 9.99
CA SER A 243 -0.90 16.46 9.32
C SER A 243 -1.30 17.89 8.99
N TYR A 244 -1.80 18.09 7.77
CA TYR A 244 -2.34 19.36 7.30
C TYR A 244 -3.80 19.18 6.89
N ARG A 245 -4.68 20.06 7.34
CA ARG A 245 -6.05 20.16 6.84
C ARG A 245 -6.04 20.96 5.53
N CYS A 246 -6.81 20.51 4.56
CA CYS A 246 -6.80 21.07 3.22
C CYS A 246 -8.22 21.35 2.72
N ALA A 247 -8.32 21.91 1.51
CA ALA A 247 -9.61 22.26 0.91
C ALA A 247 -10.51 21.04 0.71
N GLU A 248 -11.81 21.27 0.70
CA GLU A 248 -12.87 20.25 0.51
C GLU A 248 -12.82 19.08 1.51
N GLY A 249 -12.21 19.26 2.69
CA GLY A 249 -12.06 18.22 3.71
C GLY A 249 -10.95 17.20 3.41
N SER A 250 -10.11 17.48 2.40
CA SER A 250 -8.91 16.68 2.15
C SER A 250 -7.83 16.93 3.22
N ALA A 251 -6.84 16.06 3.27
CA ALA A 251 -5.70 16.17 4.17
C ALA A 251 -4.41 15.70 3.51
N VAL A 252 -3.29 16.32 3.89
CA VAL A 252 -1.96 15.83 3.56
C VAL A 252 -1.27 15.39 4.85
N VAL A 253 -0.92 14.12 4.93
CA VAL A 253 -0.29 13.51 6.11
C VAL A 253 1.06 12.92 5.73
N TYR A 254 2.08 13.26 6.49
CA TYR A 254 3.42 12.72 6.36
C TYR A 254 3.80 11.94 7.62
N MET A 255 4.12 10.67 7.47
CA MET A 255 4.68 9.84 8.53
C MET A 255 6.16 9.58 8.22
N ARG A 256 7.03 10.32 8.89
CA ARG A 256 8.48 10.17 8.83
C ARG A 256 8.90 9.14 9.87
N VAL A 257 9.60 8.09 9.43
CA VAL A 257 10.08 7.03 10.32
C VAL A 257 11.59 7.12 10.44
N ASP A 258 12.09 7.68 11.53
CA ASP A 258 13.52 7.73 11.82
C ASP A 258 14.05 6.31 12.07
N GLY A 259 15.15 5.97 11.39
CA GLY A 259 15.73 4.63 11.44
C GLY A 259 15.01 3.58 10.57
N GLY A 260 13.92 3.93 9.89
CA GLY A 260 13.20 3.03 8.98
C GLY A 260 13.84 2.94 7.59
N GLY A 261 13.76 1.76 6.96
CA GLY A 261 14.23 1.48 5.61
C GLY A 261 13.11 1.48 4.56
N HIS A 262 13.41 0.90 3.39
CA HIS A 262 12.48 0.70 2.27
C HIS A 262 11.62 -0.54 2.51
N THR A 263 10.72 -0.48 3.46
CA THR A 263 9.90 -1.62 3.88
C THR A 263 8.45 -1.18 4.07
N TRP A 264 7.51 -2.13 3.97
CA TRP A 264 6.13 -1.89 4.35
C TRP A 264 6.01 -1.97 5.87
N PRO A 265 5.66 -0.89 6.59
CA PRO A 265 5.55 -0.93 8.05
C PRO A 265 4.59 -2.02 8.56
N GLY A 266 5.07 -2.80 9.52
CA GLY A 266 4.34 -3.92 10.10
C GLY A 266 4.45 -5.24 9.30
N ALA A 267 5.06 -5.22 8.11
CA ALA A 267 5.28 -6.44 7.33
C ALA A 267 6.44 -7.30 7.86
N PRO A 268 6.43 -8.61 7.59
CA PRO A 268 7.59 -9.45 7.82
C PRO A 268 8.78 -9.01 6.94
N GLU A 269 9.99 -9.26 7.41
CA GLU A 269 11.20 -9.03 6.61
C GLU A 269 11.27 -10.07 5.48
N ILE A 270 11.13 -9.60 4.23
CA ILE A 270 11.26 -10.45 3.03
C ILE A 270 12.60 -10.26 2.33
N LEU A 271 13.29 -9.16 2.57
CA LEU A 271 14.62 -8.85 2.07
C LEU A 271 15.52 -8.42 3.23
N PRO A 272 16.83 -8.75 3.15
CA PRO A 272 17.74 -8.40 4.23
C PRO A 272 17.97 -6.89 4.35
N ALA A 273 18.18 -6.40 5.56
CA ALA A 273 18.32 -4.98 5.87
C ALA A 273 19.48 -4.28 5.12
N ASN A 274 20.50 -5.01 4.70
CA ASN A 274 21.59 -4.44 3.88
C ASN A 274 21.15 -4.10 2.44
N GLN A 275 19.97 -4.54 2.01
CA GLN A 275 19.39 -4.23 0.69
C GLN A 275 18.30 -3.17 0.79
N VAL A 276 17.45 -3.24 1.81
CA VAL A 276 16.25 -2.40 1.93
C VAL A 276 16.26 -1.50 3.17
N GLY A 277 17.32 -1.52 3.95
CA GLY A 277 17.36 -0.82 5.25
C GLY A 277 16.60 -1.56 6.35
N PRO A 278 16.55 -1.02 7.58
CA PRO A 278 15.86 -1.63 8.70
C PRO A 278 14.36 -1.74 8.49
N ALA A 279 13.76 -2.87 8.90
CA ALA A 279 12.32 -3.04 8.88
C ALA A 279 11.63 -2.06 9.82
N ILE A 280 10.46 -1.57 9.44
CA ILE A 280 9.63 -0.68 10.24
C ILE A 280 8.57 -1.54 10.95
N ARG A 281 8.65 -1.63 12.29
CA ARG A 281 7.76 -2.46 13.12
C ARG A 281 6.87 -1.66 14.07
N SER A 282 7.00 -0.33 14.05
CA SER A 282 6.33 0.55 15.01
C SER A 282 4.82 0.61 14.84
N PHE A 283 4.31 0.31 13.64
CA PHE A 283 2.90 0.34 13.29
C PHE A 283 2.64 -0.49 12.03
N SER A 284 1.37 -0.69 11.68
CA SER A 284 0.93 -1.30 10.42
C SER A 284 0.59 -0.21 9.40
N ALA A 285 1.24 -0.21 8.24
CA ALA A 285 0.90 0.71 7.15
C ALA A 285 -0.47 0.39 6.54
N SER A 286 -0.87 -0.88 6.54
CA SER A 286 -2.21 -1.30 6.08
C SER A 286 -3.30 -0.69 6.96
N GLU A 287 -3.14 -0.75 8.29
CA GLU A 287 -4.06 -0.13 9.23
C GLU A 287 -4.05 1.39 9.11
N ALA A 288 -2.87 2.01 9.04
CA ALA A 288 -2.75 3.46 8.88
C ALA A 288 -3.42 3.95 7.59
N ALA A 289 -3.29 3.21 6.49
CA ALA A 289 -3.95 3.51 5.23
C ALA A 289 -5.48 3.35 5.33
N ALA A 290 -5.97 2.27 5.94
CA ALA A 290 -7.40 2.01 6.07
C ALA A 290 -8.10 3.07 6.95
N VAL A 291 -7.51 3.42 8.10
CA VAL A 291 -8.00 4.51 8.97
C VAL A 291 -8.01 5.84 8.19
N PHE A 292 -6.94 6.14 7.46
CA PHE A 292 -6.86 7.36 6.64
C PHE A 292 -7.95 7.38 5.55
N PHE A 293 -8.25 6.27 4.92
CA PHE A 293 -9.30 6.16 3.90
C PHE A 293 -10.71 6.27 4.51
N ASP A 294 -10.93 5.80 5.74
CA ASP A 294 -12.20 5.97 6.44
C ASP A 294 -12.52 7.46 6.67
N GLU A 295 -11.50 8.24 7.04
CA GLU A 295 -11.62 9.66 7.35
C GLU A 295 -11.73 10.54 6.10
N HIS A 296 -11.20 10.09 4.96
CA HIS A 296 -11.00 10.93 3.76
C HIS A 296 -11.67 10.40 2.49
N GLY A 297 -12.73 9.59 2.60
CA GLY A 297 -13.67 9.34 1.51
C GLY A 297 -14.51 10.58 1.20
N ARG A 298 -15.05 10.66 -0.02
CA ARG A 298 -15.89 11.79 -0.46
C ARG A 298 -17.34 11.39 -0.49
#